data_9f7c44db6f796f5fc2535bfe538e9c25
#
_entry.id   9f7c44db6f796f5fc2535bfe538e9c25
#
_cell.length_a   1.000
_cell.length_b   1.000
_cell.length_c   1.000
_cell.angle_alpha   90.00
_cell.angle_beta   90.00
_cell.angle_gamma   90.00
#
_symmetry.space_group_name_H-M   'P 1'
#
loop_
_entity.id
_entity.type
_entity.pdbx_description
1 polymer ?
#
loop_
_entity_poly.entity_id
_entity_poly.type
_entity_poly.pdbx_seq_one_letter_code
_entity_poly.pdbx_strand_id
1 'polypeptide(L)'
;PLNICLQTNLDQEPTKSGITDDAELTDLMTAISEMPRLQLRGLMAIPPANNNSSSQRHAFAKVRELSLQHCAPLGANELSMGMSGDLEAAIAEGATMVRIGTDIFGTRYTARPK
;
A
#
# COMPACT_ATOMS: atom_id res chain seq x y z
N PRO A 1 9.84 -17.58 -8.05
CA PRO A 1 9.76 -16.86 -6.76
C PRO A 1 8.39 -16.26 -6.52
N LEU A 2 8.05 -16.07 -5.26
CA LEU A 2 6.80 -15.44 -4.88
C LEU A 2 6.94 -13.93 -5.01
N ASN A 3 6.01 -13.29 -5.72
CA ASN A 3 5.98 -11.84 -5.83
C ASN A 3 5.35 -11.23 -4.59
N ILE A 4 6.01 -10.24 -4.00
CA ILE A 4 5.53 -9.60 -2.78
C ILE A 4 5.55 -8.08 -2.89
N CYS A 5 4.63 -7.43 -2.17
CA CYS A 5 4.66 -6.01 -1.89
C CYS A 5 4.80 -5.82 -0.39
N LEU A 6 5.58 -4.82 0.01
CA LEU A 6 5.79 -4.53 1.42
C LEU A 6 4.73 -3.56 1.91
N GLN A 7 4.04 -3.93 2.97
CA GLN A 7 3.00 -3.08 3.55
C GLN A 7 3.62 -1.91 4.28
N THR A 8 3.07 -0.72 4.06
CA THR A 8 3.48 0.49 4.75
C THR A 8 2.44 0.91 5.77
N ASN A 9 2.90 1.61 6.82
CA ASN A 9 2.03 2.22 7.83
C ASN A 9 2.62 3.59 8.15
N LEU A 10 2.71 4.45 7.15
CA LEU A 10 3.39 5.75 7.27
C LEU A 10 2.66 6.70 8.21
N ASP A 11 1.35 6.49 8.42
CA ASP A 11 0.57 7.27 9.37
C ASP A 11 0.68 6.70 10.80
N GLN A 12 1.43 5.61 10.97
CA GLN A 12 1.74 5.01 12.27
C GLN A 12 0.50 4.67 13.10
N GLU A 13 -0.50 4.07 12.44
CA GLU A 13 -1.71 3.65 13.15
C GLU A 13 -1.39 2.46 14.06
N PRO A 14 -1.72 2.53 15.37
CA PRO A 14 -1.33 1.48 16.32
C PRO A 14 -1.93 0.11 16.03
N THR A 15 -3.09 0.08 15.36
CA THR A 15 -3.79 -1.17 15.08
C THR A 15 -3.35 -1.83 13.79
N LYS A 16 -2.45 -1.20 13.03
CA LYS A 16 -1.98 -1.72 11.76
C LYS A 16 -0.51 -2.05 11.82
N SER A 17 -0.13 -3.04 11.04
CA SER A 17 1.26 -3.41 10.83
C SER A 17 1.79 -2.71 9.59
N GLY A 18 3.11 -2.68 9.46
CA GLY A 18 3.74 -2.17 8.28
C GLY A 18 4.89 -1.24 8.58
N ILE A 19 5.60 -0.88 7.54
CA ILE A 19 6.79 -0.05 7.59
C ILE A 19 6.40 1.39 7.90
N THR A 20 7.04 1.99 8.89
CA THR A 20 6.72 3.34 9.34
C THR A 20 7.72 4.39 8.86
N ASP A 21 8.93 3.99 8.45
CA ASP A 21 9.94 4.96 7.99
C ASP A 21 10.91 4.33 7.00
N ASP A 22 11.78 5.18 6.46
CA ASP A 22 12.76 4.78 5.44
C ASP A 22 13.76 3.75 5.94
N ALA A 23 14.17 3.86 7.19
CA ALA A 23 15.16 2.94 7.76
C ALA A 23 14.59 1.51 7.84
N GLU A 24 13.35 1.38 8.29
CA GLU A 24 12.69 0.08 8.31
C GLU A 24 12.58 -0.50 6.90
N LEU A 25 12.25 0.34 5.92
CA LEU A 25 12.12 -0.11 4.55
C LEU A 25 13.45 -0.63 4.01
N THR A 26 14.53 0.13 4.18
CA THR A 26 15.85 -0.30 3.68
C THR A 26 16.32 -1.58 4.35
N ASP A 27 16.10 -1.71 5.65
CA ASP A 27 16.47 -2.93 6.38
C ASP A 27 15.72 -4.15 5.84
N LEU A 28 14.42 -4.00 5.62
CA LEU A 28 13.60 -5.09 5.13
C LEU A 28 13.94 -5.43 3.68
N MET A 29 14.20 -4.44 2.85
CA MET A 29 14.61 -4.68 1.47
C MET A 29 15.94 -5.44 1.41
N THR A 30 16.87 -5.10 2.27
CA THR A 30 18.14 -5.81 2.36
C THR A 30 17.92 -7.28 2.73
N ALA A 31 17.06 -7.52 3.72
CA ALA A 31 16.75 -8.89 4.12
C ALA A 31 16.11 -9.67 2.98
N ILE A 32 15.17 -9.06 2.26
CA ILE A 32 14.49 -9.72 1.15
C ILE A 32 15.45 -10.03 0.00
N SER A 33 16.42 -9.16 -0.25
CA SER A 33 17.38 -9.37 -1.33
C SER A 33 18.19 -10.66 -1.14
N GLU A 34 18.24 -11.17 0.08
CA GLU A 34 18.95 -12.41 0.41
C GLU A 34 18.02 -13.63 0.41
N MET A 35 16.74 -13.45 0.08
CA MET A 35 15.77 -14.52 0.06
C MET A 35 15.45 -14.90 -1.39
N PRO A 36 16.02 -15.98 -1.91
CA PRO A 36 15.89 -16.28 -3.35
C PRO A 36 14.48 -16.66 -3.79
N ARG A 37 13.60 -16.97 -2.86
CA ARG A 37 12.22 -17.35 -3.18
C ARG A 37 11.25 -16.18 -3.16
N LEU A 38 11.72 -14.99 -2.84
CA LEU A 38 10.89 -13.79 -2.82
C LEU A 38 11.34 -12.80 -3.89
N GLN A 39 10.37 -12.19 -4.54
CA GLN A 39 10.61 -11.15 -5.53
C GLN A 39 9.88 -9.90 -5.10
N LEU A 40 10.62 -8.87 -4.73
CA LEU A 40 10.00 -7.59 -4.34
C LEU A 40 9.42 -6.93 -5.58
N ARG A 41 8.13 -6.56 -5.52
CA ARG A 41 7.45 -5.89 -6.61
C ARG A 41 7.12 -4.44 -6.32
N GLY A 42 7.03 -4.05 -5.06
CA GLY A 42 6.70 -2.68 -4.70
C GLY A 42 6.14 -2.58 -3.30
N LEU A 43 5.33 -1.56 -3.09
CA LEU A 43 4.74 -1.25 -1.79
C LEU A 43 3.22 -1.42 -1.81
N MET A 44 2.67 -1.62 -0.63
CA MET A 44 1.23 -1.71 -0.42
C MET A 44 0.83 -0.77 0.71
N ALA A 45 -0.30 -0.12 0.58
CA ALA A 45 -0.79 0.78 1.61
C ALA A 45 -2.29 0.69 1.78
N ILE A 46 -2.73 0.79 3.03
CA ILE A 46 -4.12 0.97 3.41
C ILE A 46 -4.16 2.17 4.36
N PRO A 47 -4.25 3.40 3.83
CA PRO A 47 -4.29 4.59 4.69
C PRO A 47 -5.54 4.62 5.54
N PRO A 48 -5.57 5.48 6.59
CA PRO A 48 -6.77 5.66 7.38
C PRO A 48 -7.95 6.08 6.50
N ALA A 49 -9.15 5.61 6.86
CA ALA A 49 -10.35 6.00 6.16
C ALA A 49 -10.54 7.51 6.24
N ASN A 50 -10.82 8.14 5.10
CA ASN A 50 -10.99 9.57 5.01
C ASN A 50 -11.86 9.90 3.81
N ASN A 51 -12.82 10.80 3.99
CA ASN A 51 -13.71 11.24 2.92
C ASN A 51 -13.17 12.44 2.15
N ASN A 52 -12.05 13.00 2.59
CA ASN A 52 -11.47 14.18 1.96
C ASN A 52 -10.47 13.75 0.89
N SER A 53 -10.76 14.09 -0.36
CA SER A 53 -9.94 13.70 -1.50
C SER A 53 -8.50 14.21 -1.36
N SER A 54 -8.34 15.41 -0.85
CA SER A 54 -7.00 16.01 -0.65
C SER A 54 -6.18 15.21 0.35
N SER A 55 -6.80 14.80 1.46
CA SER A 55 -6.13 14.00 2.47
C SER A 55 -5.80 12.60 1.95
N GLN A 56 -6.70 12.02 1.19
CA GLN A 56 -6.47 10.73 0.54
C GLN A 56 -5.25 10.80 -0.38
N ARG A 57 -5.22 11.82 -1.24
CA ARG A 57 -4.11 12.00 -2.17
C ARG A 57 -2.79 12.24 -1.46
N HIS A 58 -2.82 13.00 -0.37
CA HIS A 58 -1.63 13.25 0.43
C HIS A 58 -1.05 11.96 1.01
N ALA A 59 -1.92 11.10 1.53
CA ALA A 59 -1.50 9.81 2.08
C ALA A 59 -0.87 8.92 1.01
N PHE A 60 -1.49 8.83 -0.17
CA PHE A 60 -0.96 8.04 -1.27
C PHE A 60 0.32 8.63 -1.84
N ALA A 61 0.44 9.97 -1.86
CA ALA A 61 1.65 10.61 -2.34
C ALA A 61 2.86 10.25 -1.49
N LYS A 62 2.69 10.12 -0.18
CA LYS A 62 3.77 9.68 0.71
C LYS A 62 4.29 8.30 0.32
N VAL A 63 3.38 7.39 0.00
CA VAL A 63 3.75 6.03 -0.43
C VAL A 63 4.47 6.09 -1.77
N ARG A 64 3.95 6.88 -2.71
CA ARG A 64 4.60 7.05 -4.01
C ARG A 64 6.01 7.59 -3.87
N GLU A 65 6.21 8.61 -3.04
CA GLU A 65 7.54 9.19 -2.84
C GLU A 65 8.51 8.16 -2.27
N LEU A 66 8.06 7.37 -1.31
CA LEU A 66 8.88 6.32 -0.72
C LEU A 66 9.27 5.28 -1.78
N SER A 67 8.32 4.91 -2.64
CA SER A 67 8.54 3.97 -3.73
C SER A 67 9.55 4.51 -4.73
N LEU A 68 9.38 5.77 -5.15
CA LEU A 68 10.30 6.38 -6.12
C LEU A 68 11.71 6.45 -5.58
N GLN A 69 11.86 6.70 -4.30
CA GLN A 69 13.16 6.87 -3.67
C GLN A 69 13.89 5.54 -3.48
N HIS A 70 13.19 4.48 -3.09
CA HIS A 70 13.82 3.23 -2.67
C HIS A 70 13.52 2.03 -3.56
N CYS A 71 12.35 1.95 -4.14
CA CYS A 71 11.92 0.78 -4.89
C CYS A 71 12.12 0.92 -6.40
N ALA A 72 11.89 2.10 -6.95
CA ALA A 72 12.05 2.33 -8.38
C ALA A 72 13.46 2.01 -8.88
N PRO A 73 14.54 2.35 -8.15
CA PRO A 73 15.88 1.99 -8.60
C PRO A 73 16.09 0.48 -8.77
N LEU A 74 15.29 -0.34 -8.08
CA LEU A 74 15.36 -1.80 -8.18
C LEU A 74 14.33 -2.36 -9.17
N GLY A 75 13.59 -1.51 -9.86
CA GLY A 75 12.54 -1.95 -10.76
C GLY A 75 11.27 -2.44 -10.06
N ALA A 76 11.14 -2.22 -8.76
CA ALA A 76 9.97 -2.63 -7.98
C ALA A 76 8.96 -1.50 -7.95
N ASN A 77 8.24 -1.31 -9.06
CA ASN A 77 7.42 -0.13 -9.28
C ASN A 77 5.94 -0.33 -8.97
N GLU A 78 5.53 -1.48 -8.44
CA GLU A 78 4.12 -1.70 -8.17
C GLU A 78 3.68 -0.92 -6.93
N LEU A 79 2.51 -0.34 -7.01
CA LEU A 79 1.88 0.35 -5.88
C LEU A 79 0.49 -0.23 -5.70
N SER A 80 0.35 -1.13 -4.72
CA SER A 80 -0.93 -1.74 -4.37
C SER A 80 -1.62 -0.87 -3.35
N MET A 81 -2.44 0.04 -3.82
CA MET A 81 -3.17 0.97 -2.95
C MET A 81 -4.44 1.42 -3.64
N GLY A 82 -5.44 1.76 -2.84
CA GLY A 82 -6.73 2.17 -3.33
C GLY A 82 -7.78 1.09 -3.17
N MET A 83 -8.91 1.50 -2.61
CA MET A 83 -10.10 0.68 -2.40
C MET A 83 -11.28 1.47 -2.92
N SER A 84 -12.49 0.91 -2.82
CA SER A 84 -13.67 1.59 -3.37
C SER A 84 -13.82 3.04 -2.91
N GLY A 85 -13.51 3.32 -1.63
CA GLY A 85 -13.71 4.65 -1.07
C GLY A 85 -12.68 5.69 -1.45
N ASP A 86 -11.49 5.29 -1.93
CA ASP A 86 -10.41 6.22 -2.26
C ASP A 86 -9.71 5.88 -3.58
N LEU A 87 -10.41 5.14 -4.43
CA LEU A 87 -9.89 4.64 -5.69
C LEU A 87 -9.32 5.73 -6.59
N GLU A 88 -10.06 6.81 -6.78
CA GLU A 88 -9.64 7.87 -7.68
C GLU A 88 -8.38 8.57 -7.19
N ALA A 89 -8.29 8.83 -5.89
CA ALA A 89 -7.12 9.43 -5.29
C ALA A 89 -5.88 8.54 -5.46
N ALA A 90 -6.06 7.24 -5.25
CA ALA A 90 -4.96 6.29 -5.41
C ALA A 90 -4.45 6.24 -6.85
N ILE A 91 -5.35 6.20 -7.82
CA ILE A 91 -4.97 6.18 -9.23
C ILE A 91 -4.28 7.48 -9.61
N ALA A 92 -4.78 8.62 -9.12
CA ALA A 92 -4.15 9.90 -9.38
C ALA A 92 -2.71 9.97 -8.85
N GLU A 93 -2.43 9.24 -7.77
CA GLU A 93 -1.09 9.21 -7.17
C GLU A 93 -0.25 8.01 -7.62
N GLY A 94 -0.67 7.29 -8.64
CA GLY A 94 0.19 6.30 -9.29
C GLY A 94 -0.05 4.84 -8.92
N ALA A 95 -1.20 4.52 -8.33
CA ALA A 95 -1.51 3.13 -8.02
C ALA A 95 -1.47 2.26 -9.29
N THR A 96 -0.86 1.09 -9.19
CA THR A 96 -0.82 0.11 -10.26
C THR A 96 -1.74 -1.06 -10.00
N MET A 97 -2.12 -1.26 -8.74
CA MET A 97 -3.09 -2.29 -8.31
C MET A 97 -4.05 -1.68 -7.32
N VAL A 98 -5.33 -1.94 -7.52
CA VAL A 98 -6.38 -1.48 -6.61
C VAL A 98 -7.19 -2.69 -6.14
N ARG A 99 -7.87 -2.52 -4.99
CA ARG A 99 -8.66 -3.58 -4.38
C ARG A 99 -10.09 -3.10 -4.26
N ILE A 100 -10.91 -3.51 -5.21
CA ILE A 100 -12.29 -3.07 -5.30
C ILE A 100 -13.20 -4.21 -4.89
N GLY A 101 -13.75 -4.12 -3.70
CA GLY A 101 -14.70 -5.12 -3.19
C GLY A 101 -16.10 -4.57 -3.14
N THR A 102 -16.31 -3.48 -2.40
CA THR A 102 -17.62 -2.91 -2.16
C THR A 102 -18.33 -2.48 -3.45
N ASP A 103 -17.60 -1.89 -4.41
CA ASP A 103 -18.19 -1.42 -5.66
C ASP A 103 -18.62 -2.58 -6.56
N ILE A 104 -18.02 -3.75 -6.42
CA ILE A 104 -18.35 -4.93 -7.23
C ILE A 104 -19.31 -5.85 -6.49
N PHE A 105 -19.04 -6.14 -5.22
CA PHE A 105 -19.75 -7.15 -4.44
C PHE A 105 -20.77 -6.59 -3.46
N GLY A 106 -20.84 -5.26 -3.31
CA GLY A 106 -21.70 -4.61 -2.35
C GLY A 106 -21.11 -4.57 -0.96
N THR A 107 -21.84 -3.94 -0.04
CA THR A 107 -21.39 -3.78 1.33
C THR A 107 -21.26 -5.14 2.00
N ARG A 108 -20.15 -5.32 2.72
CA ARG A 108 -19.93 -6.57 3.43
C ARG A 108 -20.99 -6.77 4.51
N TYR A 109 -21.48 -7.97 4.59
CA TYR A 109 -22.45 -8.36 5.57
C TYR A 109 -21.74 -8.79 6.84
N THR A 110 -21.57 -7.87 7.77
CA THR A 110 -20.74 -8.14 8.95
C THR A 110 -21.54 -8.43 10.20
N ALA A 111 -22.71 -7.85 10.33
CA ALA A 111 -23.56 -8.05 11.49
C ALA A 111 -24.64 -9.05 11.12
N ARG A 112 -24.48 -10.24 11.55
CA ARG A 112 -25.41 -11.33 11.21
C ARG A 112 -26.05 -11.87 12.44
N PRO A 113 -26.85 -11.08 13.10
CA PRO A 113 -27.57 -11.62 14.25
C PRO A 113 -28.50 -12.69 13.76
N LYS A 114 -28.50 -13.73 14.43
CA LYS A 114 -29.34 -14.86 14.08
C LYS A 114 -30.29 -15.15 15.18
#